data_2371a64ae4c4c6e25c061c020764e337
#
_entry.id   2371a64ae4c4c6e25c061c020764e337
#
_cell.length_a   1.000
_cell.length_b   1.000
_cell.length_c   1.000
_cell.angle_alpha   90.00
_cell.angle_beta   90.00
_cell.angle_gamma   90.00
#
_symmetry.space_group_name_H-M   'P 1'
#
loop_
_entity.id
_entity.type
_entity.pdbx_description
1 polymer ?
#
loop_
_entity_poly.entity_id
_entity_poly.type
_entity_poly.pdbx_seq_one_letter_code
_entity_poly.pdbx_strand_id
1 'polypeptide(L)'
;MSGRVLLGGRDSVPLRGTWAVLHRVTRQSAGPIDSVRTDTAGRYRMQLQRPRAAADSGAVYVVSTWHDSLAYFSLPLNVQGRTAVRVEDLVVYRTTKGTPPIELARRLVTLGLPGADGTREVLEILELQNTGLSTRITDDTLVPTWSGAIPPSAIQFQAGQGDISGEAIKRVGDRVFVLGAIPPGQPKQLTYGYTLPAGGGRFAIPIDQATRDLNLLVEDTVAAVEAPGVESLGVQPVEDRRFAAYRAGPLAPGDRVTIGLPRGPFRPQMLVPYVVGLLGAGMLGALVWALRRKPLASGPATP
;
A
#
# COMPACT_ATOMS: atom_id res chain seq x y z
N MET A 1 -9.62 8.78 -33.47
CA MET A 1 -9.01 7.87 -32.52
C MET A 1 -9.32 6.43 -32.93
N SER A 2 -8.36 5.50 -32.86
CA SER A 2 -8.58 4.10 -33.28
C SER A 2 -7.72 3.16 -32.45
N GLY A 3 -8.21 1.93 -32.24
CA GLY A 3 -7.53 0.88 -31.51
C GLY A 3 -8.17 -0.48 -31.75
N ARG A 4 -7.80 -1.47 -30.92
CA ARG A 4 -8.39 -2.82 -30.93
C ARG A 4 -8.72 -3.26 -29.52
N VAL A 5 -9.71 -4.15 -29.41
CA VAL A 5 -10.01 -4.90 -28.19
C VAL A 5 -9.72 -6.37 -28.47
N LEU A 6 -8.92 -6.98 -27.61
CA LEU A 6 -8.49 -8.38 -27.71
C LEU A 6 -8.90 -9.13 -26.44
N LEU A 7 -9.35 -10.37 -26.60
CA LEU A 7 -9.47 -11.31 -25.49
C LEU A 7 -8.10 -11.96 -25.29
N GLY A 8 -7.49 -11.71 -24.13
CA GLY A 8 -6.22 -12.27 -23.73
C GLY A 8 -6.33 -13.75 -23.36
N GLY A 9 -5.22 -14.45 -23.52
CA GLY A 9 -5.05 -15.86 -23.28
C GLY A 9 -3.65 -16.28 -23.71
N ARG A 10 -3.46 -17.56 -24.09
CA ARG A 10 -2.20 -17.98 -24.71
C ARG A 10 -1.95 -17.23 -26.01
N ASP A 11 -3.00 -17.14 -26.83
CA ASP A 11 -3.06 -16.33 -28.05
C ASP A 11 -4.16 -15.30 -27.90
N SER A 12 -3.82 -14.03 -28.05
CA SER A 12 -4.81 -12.96 -28.00
C SER A 12 -5.68 -12.99 -29.26
N VAL A 13 -6.99 -13.08 -29.08
CA VAL A 13 -7.95 -13.11 -30.19
C VAL A 13 -8.78 -11.83 -30.26
N PRO A 14 -9.15 -11.36 -31.47
CA PRO A 14 -10.00 -10.19 -31.61
C PRO A 14 -11.35 -10.36 -30.92
N LEU A 15 -11.77 -9.37 -30.14
CA LEU A 15 -13.07 -9.37 -29.47
C LEU A 15 -14.07 -8.54 -30.29
N ARG A 16 -14.95 -9.25 -31.02
CA ARG A 16 -15.98 -8.66 -31.88
C ARG A 16 -17.18 -8.18 -31.08
N GLY A 17 -17.79 -7.07 -31.52
CA GLY A 17 -19.10 -6.60 -31.05
C GLY A 17 -19.12 -6.03 -29.64
N THR A 18 -17.97 -5.90 -28.99
CA THR A 18 -17.87 -5.25 -27.66
C THR A 18 -17.89 -3.73 -27.79
N TRP A 19 -18.39 -3.05 -26.78
CA TRP A 19 -18.38 -1.59 -26.74
C TRP A 19 -17.00 -1.05 -26.37
N ALA A 20 -16.46 -0.16 -27.21
CA ALA A 20 -15.37 0.73 -26.87
C ALA A 20 -15.98 2.10 -26.56
N VAL A 21 -15.73 2.63 -25.36
CA VAL A 21 -16.32 3.89 -24.88
C VAL A 21 -15.19 4.88 -24.63
N LEU A 22 -15.28 6.06 -25.25
CA LEU A 22 -14.32 7.15 -25.07
C LEU A 22 -14.79 8.05 -23.93
N HIS A 23 -13.94 8.23 -22.94
CA HIS A 23 -14.17 9.15 -21.83
C HIS A 23 -13.27 10.38 -21.96
N ARG A 24 -13.81 11.52 -21.55
CA ARG A 24 -13.05 12.74 -21.31
C ARG A 24 -12.95 12.97 -19.82
N VAL A 25 -11.73 13.22 -19.36
CA VAL A 25 -11.43 13.51 -17.95
C VAL A 25 -10.79 14.88 -17.88
N THR A 26 -11.37 15.77 -17.09
CA THR A 26 -10.89 17.11 -16.77
C THR A 26 -10.76 17.25 -15.26
N ARG A 27 -10.27 18.39 -14.78
CA ARG A 27 -10.24 18.67 -13.34
C ARG A 27 -11.63 18.77 -12.70
N GLN A 28 -12.66 19.07 -13.51
CA GLN A 28 -14.02 19.36 -13.02
C GLN A 28 -15.03 18.25 -13.35
N SER A 29 -14.76 17.42 -14.35
CA SER A 29 -15.70 16.40 -14.81
C SER A 29 -14.98 15.23 -15.46
N ALA A 30 -15.58 14.04 -15.32
CA ALA A 30 -15.20 12.84 -16.04
C ALA A 30 -16.48 12.17 -16.57
N GLY A 31 -16.47 11.72 -17.83
CA GLY A 31 -17.62 11.04 -18.39
C GLY A 31 -17.44 10.56 -19.83
N PRO A 32 -18.35 9.67 -20.30
CA PRO A 32 -18.33 9.18 -21.66
C PRO A 32 -18.73 10.28 -22.63
N ILE A 33 -18.06 10.33 -23.80
CA ILE A 33 -18.34 11.31 -24.85
C ILE A 33 -18.64 10.66 -26.22
N ASP A 34 -18.20 9.42 -26.43
CA ASP A 34 -18.47 8.65 -27.65
C ASP A 34 -18.40 7.15 -27.35
N SER A 35 -19.08 6.33 -28.18
CA SER A 35 -19.00 4.88 -28.05
C SER A 35 -19.25 4.21 -29.40
N VAL A 36 -18.57 3.10 -29.65
CA VAL A 36 -18.68 2.32 -30.88
C VAL A 36 -18.48 0.82 -30.58
N ARG A 37 -19.09 -0.05 -31.39
CA ARG A 37 -18.81 -1.49 -31.31
C ARG A 37 -17.59 -1.86 -32.14
N THR A 38 -16.83 -2.83 -31.67
CA THR A 38 -15.70 -3.39 -32.41
C THR A 38 -16.17 -4.21 -33.61
N ASP A 39 -15.37 -4.18 -34.67
CA ASP A 39 -15.58 -5.00 -35.89
C ASP A 39 -15.15 -6.48 -35.67
N THR A 40 -15.16 -7.28 -36.73
CA THR A 40 -14.75 -8.69 -36.71
C THR A 40 -13.28 -8.89 -36.37
N ALA A 41 -12.43 -7.89 -36.58
CA ALA A 41 -11.01 -7.87 -36.24
C ALA A 41 -10.75 -7.19 -34.86
N GLY A 42 -11.79 -6.95 -34.05
CA GLY A 42 -11.71 -6.27 -32.76
C GLY A 42 -11.39 -4.78 -32.85
N ARG A 43 -11.41 -4.18 -34.05
CA ARG A 43 -11.02 -2.79 -34.26
C ARG A 43 -12.18 -1.84 -33.98
N TYR A 44 -11.85 -0.65 -33.48
CA TYR A 44 -12.80 0.44 -33.33
C TYR A 44 -12.22 1.74 -33.86
N ARG A 45 -13.08 2.66 -34.24
CA ARG A 45 -12.74 4.02 -34.67
C ARG A 45 -13.79 5.00 -34.15
N MET A 46 -13.34 6.03 -33.44
CA MET A 46 -14.15 7.10 -32.89
C MET A 46 -13.65 8.44 -33.40
N GLN A 47 -14.57 9.41 -33.60
CA GLN A 47 -14.22 10.76 -33.99
C GLN A 47 -14.09 11.62 -32.73
N LEU A 48 -12.93 12.25 -32.57
CA LEU A 48 -12.75 13.28 -31.56
C LEU A 48 -13.34 14.58 -32.12
N GLN A 49 -14.41 15.05 -31.48
CA GLN A 49 -14.86 16.41 -31.71
C GLN A 49 -13.79 17.36 -31.14
N ARG A 50 -13.34 18.32 -31.98
CA ARG A 50 -12.32 19.29 -31.52
C ARG A 50 -12.87 20.06 -30.32
N PRO A 51 -12.08 20.20 -29.23
CA PRO A 51 -12.47 21.04 -28.11
C PRO A 51 -12.76 22.48 -28.61
N ARG A 52 -13.93 23.00 -28.29
CA ARG A 52 -14.34 24.36 -28.71
C ARG A 52 -13.79 25.47 -27.83
N ALA A 53 -13.16 25.17 -26.70
CA ALA A 53 -12.73 26.15 -25.72
C ALA A 53 -11.31 25.89 -25.17
N ALA A 54 -10.61 26.98 -24.83
CA ALA A 54 -9.32 26.94 -24.10
C ALA A 54 -9.41 26.19 -22.75
N ALA A 55 -10.62 26.04 -22.18
CA ALA A 55 -10.90 25.28 -20.95
C ALA A 55 -10.57 23.78 -21.08
N ASP A 56 -10.44 23.24 -22.30
CA ASP A 56 -10.14 21.83 -22.55
C ASP A 56 -8.64 21.53 -22.74
N SER A 57 -7.76 22.53 -22.56
CA SER A 57 -6.32 22.40 -22.81
C SER A 57 -5.60 21.38 -21.90
N GLY A 58 -6.23 20.96 -20.78
CA GLY A 58 -5.73 19.93 -19.86
C GLY A 58 -6.55 18.63 -19.85
N ALA A 59 -7.46 18.44 -20.81
CA ALA A 59 -8.28 17.25 -20.83
C ALA A 59 -7.47 16.01 -21.23
N VAL A 60 -7.67 14.94 -20.49
CA VAL A 60 -7.12 13.60 -20.75
C VAL A 60 -8.24 12.70 -21.25
N TYR A 61 -7.92 11.86 -22.21
CA TYR A 61 -8.88 10.91 -22.80
C TYR A 61 -8.51 9.49 -22.44
N VAL A 62 -9.53 8.66 -22.18
CA VAL A 62 -9.36 7.26 -21.83
C VAL A 62 -10.40 6.45 -22.61
N VAL A 63 -10.00 5.33 -23.18
CA VAL A 63 -10.94 4.39 -23.80
C VAL A 63 -11.18 3.25 -22.82
N SER A 64 -12.45 2.91 -22.60
CA SER A 64 -12.82 1.75 -21.79
C SER A 64 -13.60 0.71 -22.61
N THR A 65 -13.58 -0.51 -22.13
CA THR A 65 -14.43 -1.62 -22.58
C THR A 65 -14.82 -2.48 -21.38
N TRP A 66 -15.92 -3.22 -21.50
CA TRP A 66 -16.42 -4.12 -20.47
C TRP A 66 -16.34 -5.56 -20.95
N HIS A 67 -15.84 -6.44 -20.10
CA HIS A 67 -15.80 -7.88 -20.34
C HIS A 67 -15.92 -8.64 -19.01
N ASP A 68 -16.78 -9.66 -18.95
CA ASP A 68 -17.04 -10.47 -17.75
C ASP A 68 -17.27 -9.60 -16.49
N SER A 69 -18.11 -8.56 -16.61
CA SER A 69 -18.44 -7.62 -15.53
C SER A 69 -17.30 -6.74 -15.04
N LEU A 70 -16.15 -6.72 -15.71
CA LEU A 70 -15.03 -5.86 -15.41
C LEU A 70 -14.82 -4.78 -16.45
N ALA A 71 -14.47 -3.59 -16.00
CA ALA A 71 -14.06 -2.49 -16.85
C ALA A 71 -12.55 -2.53 -17.09
N TYR A 72 -12.14 -2.40 -18.33
CA TYR A 72 -10.75 -2.27 -18.75
C TYR A 72 -10.52 -0.91 -19.39
N PHE A 73 -9.41 -0.28 -19.09
CA PHE A 73 -9.12 1.09 -19.50
C PHE A 73 -7.78 1.16 -20.24
N SER A 74 -7.71 2.02 -21.26
CA SER A 74 -6.44 2.39 -21.88
C SER A 74 -5.61 3.24 -20.93
N LEU A 75 -4.32 3.37 -21.23
CA LEU A 75 -3.53 4.45 -20.65
C LEU A 75 -4.13 5.82 -21.01
N PRO A 76 -3.90 6.85 -20.18
CA PRO A 76 -4.33 8.21 -20.47
C PRO A 76 -3.72 8.72 -21.78
N LEU A 77 -4.55 9.31 -22.63
CA LEU A 77 -4.19 9.76 -23.97
C LEU A 77 -4.18 11.30 -24.01
N ASN A 78 -3.06 11.87 -24.41
CA ASN A 78 -3.00 13.28 -24.75
C ASN A 78 -3.22 13.44 -26.26
N VAL A 79 -4.25 14.19 -26.64
CA VAL A 79 -4.66 14.37 -28.03
C VAL A 79 -4.33 15.78 -28.60
N GLN A 80 -3.68 16.64 -27.81
CA GLN A 80 -3.36 18.00 -28.21
C GLN A 80 -2.53 18.02 -29.51
N GLY A 81 -2.97 18.82 -30.49
CA GLY A 81 -2.30 18.99 -31.76
C GLY A 81 -2.28 17.78 -32.70
N ARG A 82 -2.96 16.67 -32.33
CA ARG A 82 -3.01 15.44 -33.15
C ARG A 82 -4.32 15.33 -33.92
N THR A 83 -4.22 15.03 -35.21
CA THR A 83 -5.39 14.75 -36.08
C THR A 83 -5.83 13.28 -36.00
N ALA A 84 -4.90 12.36 -35.65
CA ALA A 84 -5.16 10.96 -35.44
C ALA A 84 -4.39 10.46 -34.20
N VAL A 85 -5.05 9.67 -33.37
CA VAL A 85 -4.46 9.02 -32.19
C VAL A 85 -4.73 7.53 -32.28
N ARG A 86 -3.67 6.73 -32.23
CA ARG A 86 -3.75 5.28 -32.09
C ARG A 86 -3.67 4.94 -30.60
N VAL A 87 -4.65 4.20 -30.12
CA VAL A 87 -4.72 3.64 -28.78
C VAL A 87 -4.03 2.28 -28.79
N GLU A 88 -3.27 1.96 -27.78
CA GLU A 88 -2.75 0.61 -27.60
C GLU A 88 -3.88 -0.40 -27.50
N ASP A 89 -3.59 -1.65 -27.84
CA ASP A 89 -4.61 -2.69 -27.82
C ASP A 89 -5.11 -2.90 -26.37
N LEU A 90 -6.43 -2.81 -26.19
CA LEU A 90 -7.10 -3.11 -24.93
C LEU A 90 -7.24 -4.63 -24.81
N VAL A 91 -6.44 -5.24 -23.95
CA VAL A 91 -6.53 -6.67 -23.69
C VAL A 91 -7.43 -6.91 -22.49
N VAL A 92 -8.53 -7.63 -22.69
CA VAL A 92 -9.46 -8.06 -21.64
C VAL A 92 -9.28 -9.55 -21.38
N TYR A 93 -9.68 -10.02 -20.21
CA TYR A 93 -9.48 -11.42 -19.81
C TYR A 93 -10.78 -12.00 -19.26
N ARG A 94 -10.94 -13.31 -19.42
CA ARG A 94 -11.98 -14.05 -18.70
C ARG A 94 -11.73 -13.98 -17.21
N THR A 95 -12.78 -14.01 -16.42
CA THR A 95 -12.68 -14.01 -14.97
C THR A 95 -12.61 -15.43 -14.40
N THR A 96 -12.02 -15.57 -13.22
CA THR A 96 -11.97 -16.81 -12.46
C THR A 96 -12.01 -16.56 -10.96
N LYS A 97 -12.72 -17.41 -10.22
CA LYS A 97 -12.66 -17.51 -8.76
C LYS A 97 -11.60 -18.52 -8.29
N GLY A 98 -11.02 -19.28 -9.23
CA GLY A 98 -9.87 -20.15 -8.98
C GLY A 98 -8.64 -19.36 -8.56
N THR A 99 -7.54 -20.03 -8.27
CA THR A 99 -6.29 -19.45 -7.78
C THR A 99 -5.23 -19.42 -8.90
N PRO A 100 -5.29 -18.46 -9.84
CA PRO A 100 -4.20 -18.29 -10.78
C PRO A 100 -2.92 -17.92 -10.03
N PRO A 101 -1.73 -18.19 -10.59
CA PRO A 101 -0.49 -17.82 -9.94
C PRO A 101 -0.36 -16.30 -9.91
N ILE A 102 -0.38 -15.73 -8.71
CA ILE A 102 -0.13 -14.31 -8.45
C ILE A 102 1.17 -14.22 -7.69
N GLU A 103 2.16 -13.57 -8.28
CA GLU A 103 3.50 -13.40 -7.74
C GLU A 103 3.67 -12.00 -7.16
N LEU A 104 4.43 -11.90 -6.10
CA LEU A 104 4.89 -10.63 -5.57
C LEU A 104 6.18 -10.24 -6.31
N ALA A 105 6.01 -9.51 -7.41
CA ALA A 105 7.11 -9.14 -8.30
C ALA A 105 8.08 -8.17 -7.62
N ARG A 106 7.54 -7.18 -6.90
CA ARG A 106 8.32 -6.19 -6.14
C ARG A 106 7.64 -5.83 -4.84
N ARG A 107 8.43 -5.64 -3.79
CA ARG A 107 8.00 -5.10 -2.50
C ARG A 107 8.95 -3.98 -2.09
N LEU A 108 8.43 -2.79 -1.90
CA LEU A 108 9.14 -1.68 -1.29
C LEU A 108 8.60 -1.47 0.11
N VAL A 109 9.48 -1.46 1.10
CA VAL A 109 9.15 -1.15 2.49
C VAL A 109 9.93 0.09 2.90
N THR A 110 9.23 1.13 3.30
CA THR A 110 9.82 2.35 3.85
C THR A 110 9.53 2.43 5.33
N LEU A 111 10.56 2.56 6.14
CA LEU A 111 10.48 2.69 7.59
C LEU A 111 10.95 4.07 8.02
N GLY A 112 10.06 4.85 8.65
CA GLY A 112 10.33 6.19 9.15
C GLY A 112 11.13 6.22 10.45
N LEU A 113 11.58 7.42 10.84
CA LEU A 113 12.14 7.70 12.17
C LEU A 113 11.06 7.52 13.26
N PRO A 114 11.47 7.30 14.52
CA PRO A 114 10.50 7.25 15.60
C PRO A 114 9.82 8.61 15.81
N GLY A 115 8.52 8.61 15.87
CA GLY A 115 7.71 9.76 16.25
C GLY A 115 7.94 10.21 17.68
N ALA A 116 7.21 11.23 18.13
CA ALA A 116 7.33 11.77 19.49
C ALA A 116 6.96 10.75 20.58
N ASP A 117 6.05 9.83 20.27
CA ASP A 117 5.60 8.72 21.12
C ASP A 117 6.48 7.46 20.98
N GLY A 118 7.51 7.50 20.13
CA GLY A 118 8.42 6.38 19.83
C GLY A 118 7.88 5.37 18.83
N THR A 119 6.67 5.56 18.32
CA THR A 119 6.12 4.73 17.23
C THR A 119 6.82 5.02 15.90
N ARG A 120 6.76 4.10 14.94
CA ARG A 120 7.36 4.28 13.62
C ARG A 120 6.34 3.99 12.53
N GLU A 121 6.26 4.87 11.56
CA GLU A 121 5.44 4.65 10.37
C GLU A 121 6.14 3.73 9.38
N VAL A 122 5.38 2.81 8.82
CA VAL A 122 5.82 1.92 7.74
C VAL A 122 4.88 2.12 6.56
N LEU A 123 5.46 2.31 5.39
CA LEU A 123 4.76 2.33 4.11
C LEU A 123 5.22 1.15 3.28
N GLU A 124 4.28 0.38 2.76
CA GLU A 124 4.56 -0.72 1.85
C GLU A 124 3.90 -0.48 0.49
N ILE A 125 4.68 -0.67 -0.57
CA ILE A 125 4.22 -0.65 -1.95
C ILE A 125 4.59 -1.99 -2.57
N LEU A 126 3.58 -2.71 -3.04
CA LEU A 126 3.72 -4.04 -3.62
C LEU A 126 3.27 -4.03 -5.08
N GLU A 127 3.97 -4.77 -5.92
CA GLU A 127 3.57 -5.04 -7.30
C GLU A 127 3.15 -6.51 -7.42
N LEU A 128 1.85 -6.73 -7.60
CA LEU A 128 1.24 -8.04 -7.78
C LEU A 128 1.14 -8.38 -9.26
N GLN A 129 1.78 -9.44 -9.69
CA GLN A 129 1.78 -9.94 -11.07
C GLN A 129 0.96 -11.21 -11.17
N ASN A 130 -0.17 -11.16 -11.86
CA ASN A 130 -0.90 -12.37 -12.24
C ASN A 130 -0.26 -12.96 -13.50
N THR A 131 0.43 -14.09 -13.37
CA THR A 131 1.09 -14.81 -14.47
C THR A 131 0.17 -15.85 -15.12
N GLY A 132 -1.08 -15.96 -14.66
CA GLY A 132 -2.11 -16.80 -15.25
C GLY A 132 -2.72 -16.22 -16.51
N LEU A 133 -3.80 -16.85 -17.00
CA LEU A 133 -4.50 -16.46 -18.24
C LEU A 133 -5.87 -15.83 -17.98
N SER A 134 -6.29 -15.72 -16.73
CA SER A 134 -7.61 -15.22 -16.33
C SER A 134 -7.49 -14.22 -15.19
N THR A 135 -8.36 -13.23 -15.16
CA THR A 135 -8.48 -12.28 -14.06
C THR A 135 -8.99 -12.97 -12.80
N ARG A 136 -8.24 -12.93 -11.73
CA ARG A 136 -8.69 -13.37 -10.41
C ARG A 136 -9.71 -12.39 -9.87
N ILE A 137 -10.90 -12.89 -9.53
CA ILE A 137 -11.97 -12.14 -8.85
C ILE A 137 -12.44 -12.89 -7.60
N THR A 138 -13.15 -12.20 -6.73
CA THR A 138 -13.91 -12.79 -5.63
C THR A 138 -15.25 -12.08 -5.48
N ASP A 139 -16.25 -12.81 -5.00
CA ASP A 139 -17.54 -12.30 -4.52
C ASP A 139 -17.71 -12.59 -3.03
N ASP A 140 -16.70 -13.23 -2.40
CA ASP A 140 -16.67 -13.56 -0.98
C ASP A 140 -15.60 -12.72 -0.27
N THR A 141 -16.01 -11.92 0.69
CA THR A 141 -15.10 -11.07 1.47
C THR A 141 -14.18 -11.85 2.41
N LEU A 142 -14.44 -13.15 2.62
CA LEU A 142 -13.61 -14.06 3.41
C LEU A 142 -12.55 -14.76 2.54
N VAL A 143 -12.75 -14.78 1.21
CA VAL A 143 -11.83 -15.40 0.25
C VAL A 143 -11.21 -14.31 -0.62
N PRO A 144 -10.07 -13.73 -0.22
CA PRO A 144 -9.46 -12.63 -0.96
C PRO A 144 -8.93 -13.08 -2.34
N THR A 145 -8.78 -12.13 -3.25
CA THR A 145 -8.09 -12.36 -4.53
C THR A 145 -6.59 -12.54 -4.30
N TRP A 146 -6.05 -11.88 -3.28
CA TRP A 146 -4.69 -12.02 -2.80
C TRP A 146 -4.62 -11.71 -1.30
N SER A 147 -3.67 -12.33 -0.59
CA SER A 147 -3.37 -11.95 0.78
C SER A 147 -1.86 -12.03 1.06
N GLY A 148 -1.37 -11.15 1.92
CA GLY A 148 0.01 -11.12 2.38
C GLY A 148 0.11 -10.83 3.88
N ALA A 149 1.14 -11.35 4.52
CA ALA A 149 1.37 -11.15 5.94
C ALA A 149 1.95 -9.75 6.22
N ILE A 150 1.51 -9.16 7.34
CA ILE A 150 2.13 -7.99 7.97
C ILE A 150 2.58 -8.36 9.38
N PRO A 151 3.49 -7.59 10.00
CA PRO A 151 3.92 -7.87 11.36
C PRO A 151 2.73 -7.91 12.31
N PRO A 152 2.65 -8.92 13.21
CA PRO A 152 1.55 -9.00 14.20
C PRO A 152 1.47 -7.77 15.11
N SER A 153 2.61 -7.10 15.34
CA SER A 153 2.71 -5.87 16.13
C SER A 153 2.22 -4.61 15.40
N ALA A 154 1.90 -4.70 14.09
CA ALA A 154 1.41 -3.56 13.33
C ALA A 154 0.09 -3.03 13.92
N ILE A 155 -0.01 -1.72 14.07
CA ILE A 155 -1.22 -0.99 14.50
C ILE A 155 -1.58 0.08 13.46
N GLN A 156 -2.74 0.70 13.57
CA GLN A 156 -3.15 1.84 12.73
C GLN A 156 -3.00 1.59 11.22
N PHE A 157 -3.50 0.44 10.77
CA PHE A 157 -3.45 0.09 9.34
C PHE A 157 -4.30 1.04 8.49
N GLN A 158 -3.73 1.51 7.37
CA GLN A 158 -4.40 2.35 6.39
C GLN A 158 -4.10 1.86 4.98
N ALA A 159 -5.14 1.66 4.18
CA ALA A 159 -4.98 1.42 2.75
C ALA A 159 -4.59 2.72 2.04
N GLY A 160 -3.59 2.65 1.17
CA GLY A 160 -3.11 3.77 0.37
C GLY A 160 -3.73 3.81 -1.03
N GLN A 161 -3.30 4.76 -1.83
CA GLN A 161 -3.68 4.87 -3.24
C GLN A 161 -2.77 3.99 -4.10
N GLY A 162 -3.34 3.36 -5.13
CA GLY A 162 -2.63 2.53 -6.08
C GLY A 162 -3.58 2.09 -7.21
N ASP A 163 -3.19 1.08 -7.97
CA ASP A 163 -4.06 0.48 -9.00
C ASP A 163 -5.24 -0.29 -8.40
N ILE A 164 -5.11 -0.71 -7.15
CA ILE A 164 -6.17 -1.36 -6.38
C ILE A 164 -6.77 -0.31 -5.45
N SER A 165 -8.09 -0.14 -5.54
CA SER A 165 -8.82 0.81 -4.68
C SER A 165 -8.60 0.49 -3.20
N GLY A 166 -8.37 1.52 -2.38
CA GLY A 166 -8.22 1.37 -0.94
C GLY A 166 -9.42 0.69 -0.26
N GLU A 167 -10.63 0.84 -0.82
CA GLU A 167 -11.84 0.16 -0.33
C GLU A 167 -11.80 -1.36 -0.52
N ALA A 168 -11.02 -1.83 -1.49
CA ALA A 168 -10.81 -3.25 -1.76
C ALA A 168 -9.65 -3.85 -0.95
N ILE A 169 -9.02 -3.07 -0.06
CA ILE A 169 -7.90 -3.48 0.77
C ILE A 169 -8.35 -3.49 2.23
N LYS A 170 -8.21 -4.63 2.92
CA LYS A 170 -8.61 -4.77 4.32
C LYS A 170 -7.53 -5.48 5.11
N ARG A 171 -7.40 -5.12 6.38
CA ARG A 171 -6.62 -5.91 7.34
C ARG A 171 -7.51 -6.92 8.05
N VAL A 172 -7.07 -8.16 8.11
CA VAL A 172 -7.72 -9.24 8.86
C VAL A 172 -6.64 -9.93 9.70
N GLY A 173 -6.63 -9.66 11.00
CA GLY A 173 -5.58 -10.13 11.90
C GLY A 173 -4.19 -9.59 11.53
N ASP A 174 -3.27 -10.49 11.25
CA ASP A 174 -1.90 -10.23 10.81
C ASP A 174 -1.73 -10.31 9.28
N ARG A 175 -2.83 -10.20 8.53
CA ARG A 175 -2.82 -10.25 7.06
C ARG A 175 -3.52 -9.06 6.43
N VAL A 176 -3.04 -8.69 5.26
CA VAL A 176 -3.72 -7.79 4.32
C VAL A 176 -4.48 -8.63 3.30
N PHE A 177 -5.75 -8.35 3.12
CA PHE A 177 -6.63 -8.96 2.11
C PHE A 177 -6.89 -7.96 1.00
N VAL A 178 -6.76 -8.42 -0.24
CA VAL A 178 -7.18 -7.72 -1.45
C VAL A 178 -8.44 -8.39 -1.99
N LEU A 179 -9.50 -7.61 -2.18
CA LEU A 179 -10.78 -8.05 -2.72
C LEU A 179 -10.99 -7.58 -4.18
N GLY A 180 -10.12 -6.70 -4.66
CA GLY A 180 -10.16 -6.19 -6.04
C GLY A 180 -9.73 -7.23 -7.08
N ALA A 181 -10.14 -7.03 -8.33
CA ALA A 181 -9.75 -7.88 -9.44
C ALA A 181 -8.24 -7.74 -9.76
N ILE A 182 -7.57 -8.86 -10.00
CA ILE A 182 -6.16 -8.90 -10.40
C ILE A 182 -6.07 -9.56 -11.79
N PRO A 183 -6.04 -8.75 -12.88
CA PRO A 183 -5.92 -9.26 -14.25
C PRO A 183 -4.49 -9.72 -14.55
N PRO A 184 -4.30 -10.62 -15.53
CA PRO A 184 -3.01 -10.86 -16.14
C PRO A 184 -2.44 -9.61 -16.84
N GLY A 185 -1.19 -9.68 -17.25
CA GLY A 185 -0.53 -8.63 -18.03
C GLY A 185 0.26 -7.68 -17.14
N GLN A 186 -0.18 -6.44 -16.96
CA GLN A 186 0.55 -5.45 -16.17
C GLN A 186 0.42 -5.72 -14.67
N PRO A 187 1.53 -5.58 -13.91
CA PRO A 187 1.48 -5.66 -12.45
C PRO A 187 0.50 -4.65 -11.88
N LYS A 188 -0.15 -5.02 -10.78
CA LYS A 188 -1.04 -4.13 -10.03
C LYS A 188 -0.36 -3.63 -8.76
N GLN A 189 -0.29 -2.32 -8.64
CA GLN A 189 0.26 -1.68 -7.46
C GLN A 189 -0.75 -1.72 -6.31
N LEU A 190 -0.30 -2.25 -5.18
CA LEU A 190 -0.98 -2.26 -3.90
C LEU A 190 -0.18 -1.40 -2.92
N THR A 191 -0.82 -0.45 -2.27
CA THR A 191 -0.16 0.43 -1.29
C THR A 191 -0.92 0.40 0.03
N TYR A 192 -0.21 0.28 1.13
CA TYR A 192 -0.76 0.41 2.48
C TYR A 192 0.31 0.87 3.47
N GLY A 193 -0.13 1.47 4.56
CA GLY A 193 0.70 1.86 5.67
C GLY A 193 0.22 1.27 6.98
N TYR A 194 1.11 1.20 7.95
CA TYR A 194 0.82 0.84 9.33
C TYR A 194 1.87 1.45 10.26
N THR A 195 1.57 1.43 11.55
CA THR A 195 2.47 1.93 12.58
C THR A 195 3.03 0.76 13.39
N LEU A 196 4.32 0.80 13.69
CA LEU A 196 4.96 -0.11 14.65
C LEU A 196 4.95 0.54 16.04
N PRO A 197 4.63 -0.22 17.10
CA PRO A 197 4.65 0.32 18.46
C PRO A 197 6.05 0.71 18.90
N ALA A 198 6.12 1.60 19.89
CA ALA A 198 7.38 2.03 20.48
C ALA A 198 8.14 0.86 21.14
N GLY A 199 9.47 0.95 21.20
CA GLY A 199 10.33 0.08 22.03
C GLY A 199 10.89 -1.16 21.33
N GLY A 200 10.63 -1.37 20.03
CA GLY A 200 11.23 -2.46 19.27
C GLY A 200 12.70 -2.17 18.89
N GLY A 201 13.66 -2.96 19.38
CA GLY A 201 15.05 -2.93 18.88
C GLY A 201 15.25 -3.73 17.59
N ARG A 202 14.26 -4.54 17.22
CA ARG A 202 14.25 -5.35 15.98
C ARG A 202 12.86 -5.38 15.39
N PHE A 203 12.81 -5.26 14.08
CA PHE A 203 11.61 -5.36 13.29
C PHE A 203 11.77 -6.45 12.23
N ALA A 204 10.85 -7.42 12.20
CA ALA A 204 10.87 -8.48 11.22
C ALA A 204 9.77 -8.25 10.16
N ILE A 205 10.16 -8.28 8.89
CA ILE A 205 9.24 -8.27 7.76
C ILE A 205 8.88 -9.74 7.46
N PRO A 206 7.60 -10.13 7.56
CA PRO A 206 7.20 -11.48 7.22
C PRO A 206 7.29 -11.72 5.70
N ILE A 207 7.93 -12.82 5.31
CA ILE A 207 7.98 -13.29 3.93
C ILE A 207 7.15 -14.58 3.87
N ASP A 208 5.87 -14.46 3.58
CA ASP A 208 4.92 -15.58 3.54
C ASP A 208 4.69 -16.11 2.12
N GLN A 209 5.26 -15.46 1.13
CA GLN A 209 5.20 -15.86 -0.27
C GLN A 209 6.48 -15.47 -1.02
N ALA A 210 6.74 -16.14 -2.15
CA ALA A 210 7.88 -15.81 -2.99
C ALA A 210 7.85 -14.33 -3.39
N THR A 211 8.95 -13.63 -3.10
CA THR A 211 9.13 -12.20 -3.40
C THR A 211 10.36 -12.06 -4.30
N ARG A 212 10.16 -11.56 -5.52
CA ARG A 212 11.25 -11.48 -6.50
C ARG A 212 12.27 -10.41 -6.13
N ASP A 213 11.79 -9.21 -5.83
CA ASP A 213 12.61 -8.07 -5.45
C ASP A 213 12.04 -7.42 -4.18
N LEU A 214 12.84 -7.35 -3.12
CA LEU A 214 12.56 -6.58 -1.92
C LEU A 214 13.49 -5.36 -1.88
N ASN A 215 12.93 -4.18 -1.78
CA ASN A 215 13.67 -2.94 -1.55
C ASN A 215 13.27 -2.38 -0.18
N LEU A 216 14.26 -1.94 0.59
CA LEU A 216 14.05 -1.36 1.91
C LEU A 216 14.65 0.04 1.94
N LEU A 217 13.87 0.98 2.44
CA LEU A 217 14.30 2.35 2.72
C LEU A 217 14.11 2.60 4.22
N VAL A 218 15.21 2.69 4.96
CA VAL A 218 15.19 2.91 6.41
C VAL A 218 15.72 4.31 6.67
N GLU A 219 14.88 5.19 7.20
CA GLU A 219 15.26 6.58 7.46
C GLU A 219 16.29 6.69 8.58
N ASP A 220 16.30 5.72 9.49
CA ASP A 220 17.37 5.58 10.47
C ASP A 220 18.61 4.99 9.79
N THR A 221 19.53 5.86 9.36
CA THR A 221 20.67 5.49 8.50
C THR A 221 21.71 4.61 9.19
N VAL A 222 21.61 4.39 10.51
CA VAL A 222 22.47 3.47 11.26
C VAL A 222 21.81 2.11 11.54
N ALA A 223 20.60 1.90 11.03
CA ALA A 223 19.92 0.62 11.12
C ALA A 223 20.68 -0.47 10.35
N ALA A 224 20.71 -1.67 10.91
CA ALA A 224 21.29 -2.84 10.25
C ALA A 224 20.19 -3.72 9.68
N VAL A 225 20.36 -4.21 8.44
CA VAL A 225 19.41 -5.12 7.79
C VAL A 225 20.06 -6.48 7.61
N GLU A 226 19.37 -7.54 8.04
CA GLU A 226 19.74 -8.93 7.88
C GLU A 226 18.69 -9.62 7.00
N ALA A 227 19.07 -10.13 5.84
CA ALA A 227 18.24 -10.91 4.93
C ALA A 227 19.10 -11.78 4.02
N PRO A 228 18.56 -12.88 3.46
CA PRO A 228 19.27 -13.63 2.42
C PRO A 228 19.61 -12.74 1.22
N GLY A 229 20.86 -12.74 0.79
CA GLY A 229 21.31 -11.98 -0.38
C GLY A 229 21.12 -10.46 -0.26
N VAL A 230 21.08 -9.91 0.97
CA VAL A 230 20.92 -8.47 1.17
C VAL A 230 22.17 -7.72 0.69
N GLU A 231 21.94 -6.66 -0.08
CA GLU A 231 22.93 -5.71 -0.56
C GLU A 231 22.59 -4.31 -0.01
N SER A 232 23.58 -3.63 0.55
CA SER A 232 23.46 -2.23 0.95
C SER A 232 23.75 -1.33 -0.25
N LEU A 233 22.81 -0.46 -0.58
CA LEU A 233 22.94 0.52 -1.65
C LEU A 233 23.43 1.89 -1.11
N GLY A 234 23.82 1.93 0.16
CA GLY A 234 24.27 3.14 0.84
C GLY A 234 23.12 4.07 1.24
N VAL A 235 23.46 5.29 1.61
CA VAL A 235 22.50 6.31 2.03
C VAL A 235 22.07 7.14 0.82
N GLN A 236 20.76 7.17 0.56
CA GLN A 236 20.17 7.88 -0.58
C GLN A 236 19.25 9.00 -0.09
N PRO A 237 19.30 10.18 -0.72
CA PRO A 237 18.32 11.24 -0.49
C PRO A 237 17.02 10.90 -1.26
N VAL A 238 15.88 11.03 -0.58
CA VAL A 238 14.55 10.94 -1.18
C VAL A 238 13.79 12.17 -0.69
N GLU A 239 13.50 13.10 -1.59
CA GLU A 239 13.02 14.44 -1.25
C GLU A 239 13.96 15.12 -0.24
N ASP A 240 13.44 15.62 0.89
CA ASP A 240 14.21 16.28 1.96
C ASP A 240 14.70 15.31 3.06
N ARG A 241 14.55 13.98 2.86
CA ARG A 241 14.88 12.94 3.85
C ARG A 241 16.01 12.06 3.34
N ARG A 242 16.71 11.39 4.27
CA ARG A 242 17.81 10.48 3.94
C ARG A 242 17.47 9.07 4.41
N PHE A 243 17.69 8.09 3.57
CA PHE A 243 17.39 6.69 3.84
C PHE A 243 18.61 5.82 3.59
N ALA A 244 18.89 4.91 4.51
CA ALA A 244 19.72 3.76 4.20
C ALA A 244 18.90 2.82 3.29
N ALA A 245 19.40 2.59 2.09
CA ALA A 245 18.74 1.80 1.07
C ALA A 245 19.36 0.40 1.00
N TYR A 246 18.50 -0.61 0.94
CA TYR A 246 18.91 -2.02 0.81
C TYR A 246 18.06 -2.70 -0.24
N ARG A 247 18.64 -3.70 -0.87
CA ARG A 247 17.98 -4.61 -1.79
C ARG A 247 18.21 -6.05 -1.36
N ALA A 248 17.19 -6.89 -1.47
CA ALA A 248 17.28 -8.32 -1.25
C ALA A 248 16.37 -9.07 -2.21
N GLY A 249 16.65 -10.33 -2.47
CA GLY A 249 15.84 -11.19 -3.33
C GLY A 249 16.65 -11.92 -4.39
N PRO A 250 16.05 -12.96 -4.97
CA PRO A 250 14.71 -13.48 -4.67
C PRO A 250 14.63 -14.13 -3.29
N LEU A 251 13.49 -13.91 -2.61
CA LEU A 251 13.19 -14.46 -1.29
C LEU A 251 12.13 -15.56 -1.38
N ALA A 252 12.34 -16.65 -0.64
CA ALA A 252 11.40 -17.75 -0.53
C ALA A 252 10.43 -17.56 0.67
N PRO A 253 9.25 -18.19 0.65
CA PRO A 253 8.38 -18.21 1.82
C PRO A 253 9.09 -18.76 3.06
N GLY A 254 9.02 -18.01 4.17
CA GLY A 254 9.71 -18.35 5.42
C GLY A 254 11.08 -17.73 5.60
N ASP A 255 11.65 -17.08 4.59
CA ASP A 255 12.87 -16.30 4.73
C ASP A 255 12.68 -15.21 5.78
N ARG A 256 13.77 -14.90 6.47
CA ARG A 256 13.78 -13.90 7.54
C ARG A 256 14.43 -12.61 7.04
N VAL A 257 13.66 -11.55 7.08
CA VAL A 257 14.16 -10.19 6.85
C VAL A 257 14.00 -9.42 8.16
N THR A 258 15.12 -9.00 8.76
CA THR A 258 15.11 -8.33 10.05
C THR A 258 15.84 -7.00 9.93
N ILE A 259 15.22 -5.95 10.45
CA ILE A 259 15.79 -4.61 10.56
C ILE A 259 16.13 -4.38 12.03
N GLY A 260 17.42 -4.27 12.33
CA GLY A 260 17.94 -3.85 13.64
C GLY A 260 17.82 -2.34 13.77
N LEU A 261 16.98 -1.88 14.67
CA LEU A 261 16.77 -0.45 14.92
C LEU A 261 17.57 -0.01 16.13
N PRO A 262 18.29 1.12 16.07
CA PRO A 262 18.91 1.67 17.25
C PRO A 262 17.84 1.98 18.30
N ARG A 263 18.14 1.73 19.55
CA ARG A 263 17.27 2.15 20.64
C ARG A 263 17.22 3.67 20.61
N GLY A 264 16.02 4.24 20.52
CA GLY A 264 15.84 5.69 20.56
C GLY A 264 16.50 6.29 21.80
N PRO A 265 16.95 7.55 21.77
CA PRO A 265 17.55 8.18 22.93
C PRO A 265 16.56 8.09 24.09
N PHE A 266 17.08 7.67 25.26
CA PHE A 266 16.32 7.63 26.51
C PHE A 266 15.71 9.02 26.78
N ARG A 267 14.39 9.13 26.69
CA ARG A 267 13.68 10.38 26.98
C ARG A 267 13.29 10.39 28.46
N PRO A 268 13.92 11.25 29.30
CA PRO A 268 13.60 11.29 30.73
C PRO A 268 12.11 11.59 31.01
N GLN A 269 11.39 12.17 30.03
CA GLN A 269 9.95 12.42 30.12
C GLN A 269 9.10 11.14 30.27
N MET A 270 9.55 9.99 29.81
CA MET A 270 8.88 8.70 30.03
C MET A 270 8.92 8.25 31.51
N LEU A 271 9.83 8.80 32.31
CA LEU A 271 9.92 8.50 33.74
C LEU A 271 8.98 9.40 34.57
N VAL A 272 8.50 10.51 34.04
CA VAL A 272 7.66 11.48 34.79
C VAL A 272 6.47 10.81 35.45
N PRO A 273 5.63 9.96 34.79
CA PRO A 273 4.50 9.31 35.46
C PRO A 273 4.95 8.37 36.59
N TYR A 274 6.09 7.69 36.45
CA TYR A 274 6.60 6.79 37.46
C TYR A 274 7.17 7.58 38.68
N VAL A 275 7.84 8.69 38.41
CA VAL A 275 8.37 9.58 39.48
C VAL A 275 7.23 10.23 40.25
N VAL A 276 6.20 10.73 39.54
CA VAL A 276 4.99 11.30 40.15
C VAL A 276 4.24 10.24 40.96
N GLY A 277 4.10 9.02 40.46
CA GLY A 277 3.47 7.90 41.16
C GLY A 277 4.24 7.53 42.46
N LEU A 278 5.57 7.46 42.39
CA LEU A 278 6.42 7.19 43.56
C LEU A 278 6.34 8.28 44.62
N LEU A 279 6.38 9.55 44.21
CA LEU A 279 6.21 10.69 45.11
C LEU A 279 4.81 10.68 45.75
N GLY A 280 3.77 10.41 44.99
CA GLY A 280 2.39 10.28 45.52
C GLY A 280 2.26 9.15 46.55
N ALA A 281 2.82 7.97 46.25
CA ALA A 281 2.84 6.83 47.18
C ALA A 281 3.66 7.15 48.46
N GLY A 282 4.79 7.83 48.30
CA GLY A 282 5.63 8.28 49.44
C GLY A 282 4.87 9.27 50.33
N MET A 283 4.17 10.24 49.76
CA MET A 283 3.35 11.21 50.51
C MET A 283 2.20 10.52 51.26
N LEU A 284 1.51 9.59 50.61
CA LEU A 284 0.44 8.80 51.24
C LEU A 284 0.99 7.93 52.40
N GLY A 285 2.13 7.30 52.21
CA GLY A 285 2.81 6.53 53.24
C GLY A 285 3.20 7.40 54.46
N ALA A 286 3.74 8.58 54.21
CA ALA A 286 4.10 9.55 55.26
C ALA A 286 2.87 10.06 56.02
N LEU A 287 1.76 10.33 55.29
CA LEU A 287 0.50 10.73 55.90
C LEU A 287 -0.10 9.64 56.80
N VAL A 288 -0.13 8.40 56.35
CA VAL A 288 -0.60 7.24 57.12
C VAL A 288 0.26 7.05 58.37
N TRP A 289 1.59 7.20 58.23
CA TRP A 289 2.51 7.09 59.36
C TRP A 289 2.30 8.22 60.38
N ALA A 290 2.14 9.48 59.94
CA ALA A 290 1.87 10.63 60.80
C ALA A 290 0.53 10.45 61.57
N LEU A 291 -0.51 9.95 60.91
CA LEU A 291 -1.83 9.71 61.55
C LEU A 291 -1.79 8.55 62.56
N ARG A 292 -0.86 7.58 62.42
CA ARG A 292 -0.70 6.48 63.36
C ARG A 292 0.17 6.84 64.59
N ARG A 293 0.90 7.95 64.56
CA ARG A 293 1.61 8.46 65.74
C ARG A 293 0.62 9.03 66.75
N LYS A 294 0.40 8.38 67.87
CA LYS A 294 -0.37 8.91 68.99
C LYS A 294 0.32 10.22 69.45
N PRO A 295 -0.47 11.30 69.69
CA PRO A 295 0.10 12.50 70.28
C PRO A 295 0.70 12.16 71.64
N LEU A 296 1.94 12.55 71.90
CA LEU A 296 2.55 12.54 73.23
C LEU A 296 1.70 13.45 74.15
N ALA A 297 1.10 12.83 75.17
CA ALA A 297 0.33 13.56 76.14
C ALA A 297 1.25 14.63 76.82
N SER A 298 0.89 15.88 76.63
CA SER A 298 1.49 16.98 77.40
C SER A 298 1.15 16.79 78.87
N GLY A 299 2.17 16.45 79.66
CA GLY A 299 2.03 16.37 81.14
C GLY A 299 1.66 17.73 81.73
N PRO A 300 0.86 17.77 82.81
CA PRO A 300 0.42 19.03 83.40
C PRO A 300 1.59 19.77 84.05
N ALA A 301 1.70 21.05 83.75
CA ALA A 301 2.54 21.99 84.53
C ALA A 301 1.94 22.12 85.91
N THR A 302 2.74 21.76 86.94
CA THR A 302 2.43 21.99 88.38
C THR A 302 2.96 23.35 88.80
N PRO A 303 2.29 24.05 89.75
CA PRO A 303 2.48 25.46 90.11
C PRO A 303 3.80 25.84 90.80
#